data_4f4330654643c1faef6d78f3575331db
#
_entry.id   4f4330654643c1faef6d78f3575331db
#
_cell.length_a   1.000
_cell.length_b   1.000
_cell.length_c   1.000
_cell.angle_alpha   90.00
_cell.angle_beta   90.00
_cell.angle_gamma   90.00
#
_symmetry.space_group_name_H-M   'P 1'
#
loop_
_entity.id
_entity.type
_entity.pdbx_description
1 polymer ?
#
loop_
_entity_poly.entity_id
_entity_poly.type
_entity_poly.pdbx_seq_one_letter_code
_entity_poly.pdbx_strand_id
1 'polypeptide(L)'
;RDPEMSRGLGDVYKRQEVISFLISAVMFWFDKYHIDGMRIGAVSSMLYLDYGKKDGEWVPNRFGGNENLEAIDFIKRLNKAVHMYHPSALTFAEENTSWPKLTLPIEEGGLGFDYKWNMGWMNDTLHYMSLDPLWRPFNHDNLTFSFFYAFSERFILPISHDEVAHGKGSLISKMPGDYDSKFAGVRTFITYMYAHPGKKLVFMGCEIGQFDEWDSDSGIQWDLLKFEKHNALYLSLIHI
;
A
#
# COMPACT_ATOMS: atom_id res chain seq x y z
N ARG A 1 -21.77 25.97 12.85
CA ARG A 1 -20.58 25.14 12.45
C ARG A 1 -19.40 26.06 12.53
N ASP A 2 -18.45 25.74 13.38
CA ASP A 2 -17.22 26.50 13.55
C ASP A 2 -16.40 26.41 12.24
N PRO A 3 -16.13 27.53 11.55
CA PRO A 3 -15.34 27.51 10.31
C PRO A 3 -13.92 26.97 10.52
N GLU A 4 -13.42 26.97 11.75
CA GLU A 4 -12.10 26.44 12.09
C GLU A 4 -12.06 24.91 12.09
N MET A 5 -13.17 24.22 12.36
CA MET A 5 -13.26 22.78 12.26
C MET A 5 -13.27 22.23 10.83
N SER A 6 -13.48 23.08 9.82
CA SER A 6 -13.48 22.68 8.41
C SER A 6 -12.12 22.84 7.72
N ARG A 7 -11.11 23.36 8.40
CA ARG A 7 -9.78 23.59 7.82
C ARG A 7 -8.88 22.37 7.70
N GLY A 8 -9.42 21.20 8.00
CA GLY A 8 -8.78 19.90 7.76
C GLY A 8 -7.60 19.59 8.69
N LEU A 9 -6.97 18.45 8.44
CA LEU A 9 -5.82 17.93 9.19
C LEU A 9 -4.61 18.89 9.25
N GLY A 10 -4.56 19.93 8.42
CA GLY A 10 -3.50 20.94 8.42
C GLY A 10 -3.29 21.63 9.77
N ASP A 11 -4.37 21.93 10.48
CA ASP A 11 -4.27 22.56 11.82
C ASP A 11 -3.79 21.57 12.89
N VAL A 12 -4.02 20.29 12.70
CA VAL A 12 -3.55 19.22 13.60
C VAL A 12 -2.03 19.16 13.61
N TYR A 13 -1.40 19.23 12.45
CA TYR A 13 0.06 19.14 12.32
C TYR A 13 0.81 20.45 12.65
N LYS A 14 0.10 21.55 12.93
CA LYS A 14 0.69 22.79 13.44
C LYS A 14 0.89 22.79 14.94
N ARG A 15 0.16 21.95 15.68
CA ARG A 15 0.20 21.88 17.13
C ARG A 15 1.32 20.98 17.60
N GLN A 16 2.31 21.54 18.30
CA GLN A 16 3.47 20.79 18.78
C GLN A 16 3.07 19.63 19.71
N GLU A 17 2.01 19.81 20.51
CA GLU A 17 1.50 18.79 21.42
C GLU A 17 0.97 17.58 20.64
N VAL A 18 0.28 17.81 19.51
CA VAL A 18 -0.24 16.75 18.66
C VAL A 18 0.89 16.03 17.95
N ILE A 19 1.87 16.75 17.42
CA ILE A 19 3.07 16.16 16.82
C ILE A 19 3.79 15.27 17.85
N SER A 20 4.02 15.79 19.07
CA SER A 20 4.65 15.01 20.15
C SER A 20 3.86 13.77 20.50
N PHE A 21 2.53 13.89 20.61
CA PHE A 21 1.66 12.75 20.90
C PHE A 21 1.75 11.66 19.81
N LEU A 22 1.64 12.05 18.54
CA LEU A 22 1.70 11.09 17.42
C LEU A 22 3.06 10.40 17.33
N ILE A 23 4.16 11.13 17.44
CA ILE A 23 5.50 10.55 17.44
C ILE A 23 5.68 9.64 18.65
N SER A 24 5.24 10.05 19.84
CA SER A 24 5.32 9.22 21.05
C SER A 24 4.49 7.94 20.94
N ALA A 25 3.32 8.00 20.30
CA ALA A 25 2.50 6.82 20.04
C ALA A 25 3.22 5.81 19.13
N VAL A 26 3.90 6.30 18.09
CA VAL A 26 4.72 5.45 17.22
C VAL A 26 5.89 4.84 17.99
N MET A 27 6.63 5.66 18.73
CA MET A 27 7.78 5.19 19.54
C MET A 27 7.35 4.16 20.58
N PHE A 28 6.15 4.33 21.19
CA PHE A 28 5.59 3.37 22.14
C PHE A 28 5.45 1.96 21.54
N TRP A 29 5.01 1.84 20.30
CA TRP A 29 4.89 0.55 19.63
C TRP A 29 6.26 -0.10 19.39
N PHE A 30 7.25 0.68 18.97
CA PHE A 30 8.63 0.19 18.84
C PHE A 30 9.23 -0.21 20.19
N ASP A 31 9.10 0.63 21.22
CA ASP A 31 9.73 0.42 22.53
C ASP A 31 9.08 -0.71 23.33
N LYS A 32 7.75 -0.84 23.27
CA LYS A 32 6.99 -1.77 24.13
C LYS A 32 6.61 -3.06 23.44
N TYR A 33 6.34 -3.00 22.14
CA TYR A 33 5.89 -4.17 21.38
C TYR A 33 6.97 -4.70 20.44
N HIS A 34 8.10 -4.01 20.33
CA HIS A 34 9.25 -4.42 19.52
C HIS A 34 8.87 -4.73 18.06
N ILE A 35 7.99 -3.90 17.47
CA ILE A 35 7.64 -4.03 16.06
C ILE A 35 8.83 -3.67 15.17
N ASP A 36 8.95 -4.29 14.00
CA ASP A 36 10.06 -4.09 13.07
C ASP A 36 9.79 -2.98 12.05
N GLY A 37 8.55 -2.52 11.95
CA GLY A 37 8.21 -1.44 11.02
C GLY A 37 6.78 -0.95 11.18
N MET A 38 6.49 0.19 10.55
CA MET A 38 5.19 0.84 10.60
C MET A 38 4.74 1.32 9.22
N ARG A 39 3.48 1.00 8.86
CA ARG A 39 2.81 1.58 7.69
C ARG A 39 2.02 2.81 8.08
N ILE A 40 2.19 3.89 7.33
CA ILE A 40 1.33 5.07 7.40
C ILE A 40 0.35 5.00 6.24
N GLY A 41 -0.95 4.91 6.56
CA GLY A 41 -2.03 4.84 5.59
C GLY A 41 -2.40 6.22 5.04
N ALA A 42 -2.93 6.25 3.81
CA ALA A 42 -3.50 7.43 3.16
C ALA A 42 -2.57 8.66 3.17
N VAL A 43 -1.26 8.47 2.98
CA VAL A 43 -0.27 9.56 3.00
C VAL A 43 -0.61 10.67 2.00
N SER A 44 -1.22 10.33 0.86
CA SER A 44 -1.70 11.32 -0.11
C SER A 44 -2.63 12.37 0.51
N SER A 45 -3.54 11.95 1.38
CA SER A 45 -4.46 12.86 2.06
C SER A 45 -3.78 13.77 3.08
N MET A 46 -2.60 13.40 3.53
CA MET A 46 -1.76 14.22 4.41
C MET A 46 -0.95 15.25 3.60
N LEU A 47 -0.43 14.83 2.45
CA LEU A 47 0.50 15.64 1.64
C LEU A 47 -0.19 16.77 0.89
N TYR A 48 -1.47 16.59 0.51
CA TYR A 48 -2.18 17.55 -0.33
C TYR A 48 -3.38 18.19 0.37
N LEU A 49 -3.43 19.53 0.34
CA LEU A 49 -4.51 20.33 0.93
C LEU A 49 -5.83 20.18 0.17
N ASP A 50 -5.76 19.87 -1.11
CA ASP A 50 -6.89 19.70 -2.03
C ASP A 50 -7.31 18.24 -2.22
N TYR A 51 -6.65 17.28 -1.55
CA TYR A 51 -6.97 15.86 -1.70
C TYR A 51 -8.44 15.58 -1.41
N GLY A 52 -9.16 15.08 -2.43
CA GLY A 52 -10.59 14.76 -2.34
C GLY A 52 -11.52 15.96 -2.18
N LYS A 53 -11.04 17.20 -2.40
CA LYS A 53 -11.82 18.45 -2.31
C LYS A 53 -12.07 19.04 -3.68
N LYS A 54 -13.16 19.82 -3.78
CA LYS A 54 -13.49 20.59 -4.98
C LYS A 54 -12.78 21.95 -4.97
N ASP A 55 -12.75 22.59 -6.12
CA ASP A 55 -12.26 23.97 -6.25
C ASP A 55 -13.01 24.88 -5.28
N GLY A 56 -12.26 25.68 -4.51
CA GLY A 56 -12.79 26.58 -3.49
C GLY A 56 -13.08 25.94 -2.11
N GLU A 57 -12.92 24.62 -1.96
CA GLU A 57 -13.09 23.93 -0.68
C GLU A 57 -11.80 23.79 0.14
N TRP A 58 -10.69 24.28 -0.39
CA TRP A 58 -9.39 24.23 0.27
C TRP A 58 -8.68 25.59 0.20
N VAL A 59 -7.70 25.78 1.07
CA VAL A 59 -6.91 27.02 1.13
C VAL A 59 -5.47 26.69 0.76
N PRO A 60 -4.88 27.38 -0.22
CA PRO A 60 -3.48 27.21 -0.59
C PRO A 60 -2.53 27.43 0.60
N ASN A 61 -1.37 26.77 0.55
CA ASN A 61 -0.31 27.02 1.51
C ASN A 61 0.28 28.45 1.35
N ARG A 62 1.20 28.84 2.24
CA ARG A 62 1.81 30.18 2.24
C ARG A 62 2.58 30.56 0.96
N PHE A 63 2.83 29.59 0.07
CA PHE A 63 3.49 29.79 -1.22
C PHE A 63 2.50 29.70 -2.39
N GLY A 64 1.21 29.51 -2.13
CA GLY A 64 0.17 29.39 -3.15
C GLY A 64 -0.01 28.00 -3.73
N GLY A 65 0.72 27.00 -3.24
CA GLY A 65 0.62 25.60 -3.67
C GLY A 65 -0.41 24.81 -2.86
N ASN A 66 -0.62 23.56 -3.28
CA ASN A 66 -1.54 22.62 -2.64
C ASN A 66 -0.85 21.64 -1.68
N GLU A 67 0.47 21.73 -1.51
CA GLU A 67 1.21 20.89 -0.56
C GLU A 67 0.90 21.30 0.88
N ASN A 68 0.63 20.32 1.74
CA ASN A 68 0.47 20.52 3.17
C ASN A 68 1.85 20.53 3.86
N LEU A 69 2.44 21.72 3.96
CA LEU A 69 3.80 21.89 4.46
C LEU A 69 3.99 21.39 5.90
N GLU A 70 2.96 21.53 6.73
CA GLU A 70 2.98 21.13 8.11
C GLU A 70 2.96 19.58 8.25
N ALA A 71 2.17 18.91 7.42
CA ALA A 71 2.16 17.43 7.39
C ALA A 71 3.46 16.87 6.81
N ILE A 72 4.04 17.53 5.82
CA ILE A 72 5.35 17.17 5.27
C ILE A 72 6.44 17.27 6.36
N ASP A 73 6.45 18.35 7.13
CA ASP A 73 7.38 18.52 8.25
C ASP A 73 7.17 17.44 9.33
N PHE A 74 5.90 17.17 9.68
CA PHE A 74 5.56 16.09 10.61
C PHE A 74 6.09 14.73 10.14
N ILE A 75 5.86 14.34 8.88
CA ILE A 75 6.33 13.08 8.32
C ILE A 75 7.85 12.97 8.39
N LYS A 76 8.56 14.04 8.02
CA LYS A 76 10.03 14.08 8.11
C LYS A 76 10.53 13.91 9.54
N ARG A 77 9.92 14.59 10.51
CA ARG A 77 10.25 14.45 11.93
C ARG A 77 9.98 13.04 12.44
N LEU A 78 8.86 12.45 12.04
CA LEU A 78 8.49 11.09 12.42
C LEU A 78 9.53 10.08 11.90
N ASN A 79 9.81 10.09 10.60
CA ASN A 79 10.79 9.18 10.01
C ASN A 79 12.19 9.37 10.60
N LYS A 80 12.59 10.63 10.83
CA LYS A 80 13.86 10.94 11.49
C LYS A 80 13.91 10.37 12.92
N ALA A 81 12.83 10.51 13.70
CA ALA A 81 12.76 9.98 15.05
C ALA A 81 12.84 8.44 15.05
N VAL A 82 12.07 7.77 14.18
CA VAL A 82 12.11 6.31 14.06
C VAL A 82 13.53 5.84 13.76
N HIS A 83 14.17 6.34 12.73
CA HIS A 83 15.51 5.88 12.33
C HIS A 83 16.61 6.28 13.33
N MET A 84 16.42 7.36 14.10
CA MET A 84 17.36 7.76 15.15
C MET A 84 17.34 6.81 16.34
N TYR A 85 16.16 6.39 16.79
CA TYR A 85 16.01 5.56 17.99
C TYR A 85 15.93 4.07 17.68
N HIS A 86 15.45 3.72 16.47
CA HIS A 86 15.31 2.35 15.98
C HIS A 86 15.90 2.23 14.57
N PRO A 87 17.25 2.22 14.42
CA PRO A 87 17.91 2.27 13.10
C PRO A 87 17.59 1.11 12.16
N SER A 88 17.15 -0.02 12.71
CA SER A 88 16.75 -1.21 11.93
C SER A 88 15.26 -1.24 11.58
N ALA A 89 14.46 -0.33 12.14
CA ALA A 89 13.03 -0.27 11.87
C ALA A 89 12.75 0.32 10.49
N LEU A 90 11.63 -0.12 9.88
CA LEU A 90 11.22 0.30 8.56
C LEU A 90 9.94 1.13 8.60
N THR A 91 9.86 2.16 7.78
CA THR A 91 8.66 2.96 7.59
C THR A 91 8.13 2.83 6.17
N PHE A 92 6.82 2.60 6.05
CA PHE A 92 6.15 2.34 4.79
C PHE A 92 5.08 3.39 4.53
N ALA A 93 5.06 3.97 3.33
CA ALA A 93 4.01 4.88 2.92
C ALA A 93 3.00 4.18 2.00
N GLU A 94 1.72 4.28 2.35
CA GLU A 94 0.65 4.07 1.40
C GLU A 94 0.31 5.41 0.76
N GLU A 95 0.80 5.60 -0.47
CA GLU A 95 0.68 6.84 -1.20
C GLU A 95 0.37 6.52 -2.68
N ASN A 96 -0.76 7.00 -3.17
CA ASN A 96 -1.33 6.64 -4.48
C ASN A 96 -1.17 7.72 -5.54
N THR A 97 -0.43 8.80 -5.23
CA THR A 97 -0.15 9.87 -6.20
C THR A 97 1.29 9.77 -6.74
N SER A 98 1.65 10.70 -7.59
CA SER A 98 3.00 10.84 -8.16
C SER A 98 3.94 11.69 -7.30
N TRP A 99 3.71 11.79 -5.98
CA TRP A 99 4.60 12.55 -5.10
C TRP A 99 6.05 12.07 -5.23
N PRO A 100 6.99 12.95 -5.57
CA PRO A 100 8.35 12.55 -5.85
C PRO A 100 9.21 12.41 -4.58
N LYS A 101 10.25 11.59 -4.64
CA LYS A 101 11.27 11.45 -3.59
C LYS A 101 10.73 11.04 -2.22
N LEU A 102 9.65 10.26 -2.20
CA LEU A 102 9.01 9.84 -0.96
C LEU A 102 9.95 8.93 -0.15
N THR A 103 10.70 8.06 -0.84
CA THR A 103 11.63 7.12 -0.23
C THR A 103 13.10 7.56 -0.24
N LEU A 104 13.40 8.79 -0.68
CA LEU A 104 14.74 9.34 -0.55
C LEU A 104 15.01 9.87 0.87
N PRO A 105 16.28 9.93 1.30
CA PRO A 105 16.67 10.57 2.54
C PRO A 105 16.17 12.03 2.63
N ILE A 106 15.92 12.49 3.85
CA ILE A 106 15.44 13.85 4.11
C ILE A 106 16.46 14.88 3.63
N GLU A 107 17.73 14.59 3.78
CA GLU A 107 18.86 15.43 3.36
C GLU A 107 18.94 15.62 1.83
N GLU A 108 18.39 14.66 1.08
CA GLU A 108 18.28 14.70 -0.39
C GLU A 108 16.94 15.30 -0.87
N GLY A 109 16.17 15.87 0.07
CA GLY A 109 14.87 16.47 -0.21
C GLY A 109 13.71 15.48 -0.20
N GLY A 110 13.93 14.25 0.26
CA GLY A 110 12.90 13.22 0.42
C GLY A 110 12.07 13.35 1.68
N LEU A 111 11.14 12.41 1.90
CA LEU A 111 10.35 12.32 3.11
C LEU A 111 10.91 11.29 4.12
N GLY A 112 11.90 10.50 3.73
CA GLY A 112 12.61 9.57 4.60
C GLY A 112 11.89 8.25 4.86
N PHE A 113 10.88 7.88 4.08
CA PHE A 113 10.32 6.53 4.13
C PHE A 113 11.29 5.50 3.58
N ASP A 114 11.22 4.27 4.07
CA ASP A 114 12.00 3.17 3.52
C ASP A 114 11.37 2.60 2.26
N TYR A 115 10.05 2.52 2.23
CA TYR A 115 9.31 1.96 1.10
C TYR A 115 8.00 2.71 0.84
N LYS A 116 7.55 2.63 -0.42
CA LYS A 116 6.24 3.08 -0.90
C LYS A 116 5.45 1.89 -1.43
N TRP A 117 4.18 1.76 -1.07
CA TRP A 117 3.27 0.82 -1.73
C TRP A 117 3.01 1.24 -3.18
N ASN A 118 3.20 0.33 -4.12
CA ASN A 118 2.93 0.58 -5.54
C ASN A 118 1.46 0.30 -5.85
N MET A 119 0.60 1.25 -5.53
CA MET A 119 -0.84 1.15 -5.75
C MET A 119 -1.19 1.14 -7.25
N GLY A 120 -0.41 1.82 -8.09
CA GLY A 120 -0.56 1.80 -9.55
C GLY A 120 -0.36 0.38 -10.10
N TRP A 121 0.77 -0.24 -9.79
CA TRP A 121 1.03 -1.64 -10.16
C TRP A 121 -0.08 -2.58 -9.70
N MET A 122 -0.53 -2.43 -8.46
CA MET A 122 -1.57 -3.27 -7.87
C MET A 122 -2.87 -3.16 -8.66
N ASN A 123 -3.35 -1.94 -8.89
CA ASN A 123 -4.60 -1.71 -9.60
C ASN A 123 -4.54 -2.22 -11.04
N ASP A 124 -3.49 -1.86 -11.78
CA ASP A 124 -3.31 -2.22 -13.19
C ASP A 124 -3.19 -3.74 -13.37
N THR A 125 -2.39 -4.38 -12.51
CA THR A 125 -2.17 -5.84 -12.61
C THR A 125 -3.43 -6.62 -12.22
N LEU A 126 -4.14 -6.23 -11.16
CA LEU A 126 -5.39 -6.89 -10.78
C LEU A 126 -6.47 -6.67 -11.85
N HIS A 127 -6.56 -5.48 -12.42
CA HIS A 127 -7.45 -5.22 -13.55
C HIS A 127 -7.13 -6.15 -14.73
N TYR A 128 -5.87 -6.20 -15.17
CA TYR A 128 -5.46 -7.08 -16.26
C TYR A 128 -5.79 -8.55 -16.00
N MET A 129 -5.51 -9.03 -14.80
CA MET A 129 -5.74 -10.43 -14.43
C MET A 129 -7.24 -10.80 -14.36
N SER A 130 -8.10 -9.83 -14.07
CA SER A 130 -9.56 -10.02 -14.04
C SER A 130 -10.20 -10.07 -15.42
N LEU A 131 -9.51 -9.58 -16.45
CA LEU A 131 -10.01 -9.60 -17.82
C LEU A 131 -10.12 -11.02 -18.38
N ASP A 132 -11.19 -11.26 -19.17
CA ASP A 132 -11.24 -12.44 -20.03
C ASP A 132 -9.98 -12.49 -20.91
N PRO A 133 -9.34 -13.67 -21.08
CA PRO A 133 -8.12 -13.82 -21.87
C PRO A 133 -8.20 -13.23 -23.29
N LEU A 134 -9.39 -13.17 -23.90
CA LEU A 134 -9.60 -12.59 -25.22
C LEU A 134 -9.32 -11.06 -25.26
N TRP A 135 -9.51 -10.37 -24.13
CA TRP A 135 -9.30 -8.93 -24.05
C TRP A 135 -7.89 -8.54 -23.57
N ARG A 136 -7.13 -9.47 -23.03
CA ARG A 136 -5.78 -9.21 -22.49
C ARG A 136 -4.78 -8.64 -23.51
N PRO A 137 -4.77 -9.08 -24.79
CA PRO A 137 -3.86 -8.50 -25.79
C PRO A 137 -4.04 -6.99 -26.01
N PHE A 138 -5.25 -6.47 -25.78
CA PHE A 138 -5.58 -5.05 -25.95
C PHE A 138 -5.33 -4.22 -24.68
N ASN A 139 -4.95 -4.85 -23.59
CA ASN A 139 -4.73 -4.23 -22.27
C ASN A 139 -3.34 -4.53 -21.71
N HIS A 140 -2.39 -4.87 -22.59
CA HIS A 140 -1.05 -5.29 -22.16
C HIS A 140 -0.28 -4.17 -21.42
N ASP A 141 -0.61 -2.92 -21.68
CA ASP A 141 -0.05 -1.76 -21.01
C ASP A 141 -0.22 -1.81 -19.49
N ASN A 142 -1.29 -2.41 -18.99
CA ASN A 142 -1.52 -2.61 -17.55
C ASN A 142 -0.41 -3.45 -16.88
N LEU A 143 0.29 -4.29 -17.63
CA LEU A 143 1.43 -5.03 -17.10
C LEU A 143 2.76 -4.28 -17.27
N THR A 144 2.89 -3.51 -18.34
CA THR A 144 4.19 -2.94 -18.72
C THR A 144 4.39 -1.51 -18.23
N PHE A 145 3.33 -0.75 -17.99
CA PHE A 145 3.42 0.65 -17.59
C PHE A 145 4.22 0.85 -16.29
N SER A 146 4.08 -0.04 -15.33
CA SER A 146 4.78 0.07 -14.05
C SER A 146 6.31 -0.01 -14.17
N PHE A 147 6.85 -0.59 -15.24
CA PHE A 147 8.29 -0.62 -15.48
C PHE A 147 8.91 0.76 -15.76
N PHE A 148 8.12 1.71 -16.27
CA PHE A 148 8.60 3.07 -16.53
C PHE A 148 9.03 3.79 -15.23
N TYR A 149 8.41 3.45 -14.11
CA TYR A 149 8.70 4.08 -12.82
C TYR A 149 9.17 3.09 -11.75
N ALA A 150 9.43 1.83 -12.10
CA ALA A 150 9.76 0.76 -11.14
C ALA A 150 10.94 1.08 -10.21
N PHE A 151 11.82 1.98 -10.59
CA PHE A 151 13.02 2.38 -9.85
C PHE A 151 13.00 3.84 -9.39
N SER A 152 11.89 4.56 -9.57
CA SER A 152 11.75 5.94 -9.11
C SER A 152 11.65 6.05 -7.59
N GLU A 153 11.15 5.01 -6.94
CA GLU A 153 11.01 4.86 -5.49
C GLU A 153 11.39 3.43 -5.08
N ARG A 154 11.56 3.19 -3.79
CA ARG A 154 11.69 1.84 -3.25
C ARG A 154 10.31 1.24 -3.04
N PHE A 155 9.83 0.46 -4.01
CA PHE A 155 8.46 -0.04 -4.01
C PHE A 155 8.28 -1.37 -3.28
N ILE A 156 7.09 -1.49 -2.64
CA ILE A 156 6.45 -2.76 -2.32
C ILE A 156 5.30 -2.96 -3.29
N LEU A 157 5.15 -4.18 -3.80
CA LEU A 157 4.04 -4.62 -4.63
C LEU A 157 2.97 -5.22 -3.70
N PRO A 158 1.90 -4.48 -3.38
CA PRO A 158 0.96 -4.93 -2.35
C PRO A 158 -0.18 -5.75 -2.94
N ILE A 159 -0.47 -6.88 -2.31
CA ILE A 159 -1.81 -7.47 -2.22
C ILE A 159 -2.12 -7.50 -0.74
N SER A 160 -2.86 -6.51 -0.28
CA SER A 160 -3.17 -6.32 1.13
C SER A 160 -4.61 -6.76 1.46
N HIS A 161 -5.04 -6.53 2.70
CA HIS A 161 -6.43 -6.73 3.10
C HIS A 161 -7.41 -5.91 2.26
N ASP A 162 -7.00 -4.72 1.82
CA ASP A 162 -7.86 -3.82 1.04
C ASP A 162 -8.28 -4.41 -0.32
N GLU A 163 -7.47 -5.31 -0.90
CA GLU A 163 -7.78 -5.96 -2.18
C GLU A 163 -8.62 -7.23 -2.04
N VAL A 164 -8.66 -7.85 -0.86
CA VAL A 164 -9.23 -9.19 -0.66
C VAL A 164 -10.32 -9.25 0.42
N ALA A 165 -10.82 -8.10 0.86
CA ALA A 165 -11.88 -7.98 1.85
C ALA A 165 -12.94 -6.93 1.44
N HIS A 166 -13.96 -6.77 2.25
CA HIS A 166 -14.99 -5.72 2.15
C HIS A 166 -15.79 -5.73 0.83
N GLY A 167 -16.17 -6.91 0.33
CA GLY A 167 -16.98 -7.07 -0.88
C GLY A 167 -16.18 -7.00 -2.18
N LYS A 168 -14.85 -7.02 -2.10
CA LYS A 168 -13.97 -6.99 -3.28
C LYS A 168 -13.62 -8.37 -3.85
N GLY A 169 -13.99 -9.44 -3.14
CA GLY A 169 -13.65 -10.82 -3.49
C GLY A 169 -12.21 -11.21 -3.18
N SER A 170 -11.97 -12.49 -2.93
CA SER A 170 -10.62 -13.02 -2.70
C SER A 170 -9.76 -12.94 -3.97
N LEU A 171 -8.44 -13.09 -3.82
CA LEU A 171 -7.52 -13.03 -4.97
C LEU A 171 -7.89 -14.04 -6.05
N ILE A 172 -8.22 -15.30 -5.67
CA ILE A 172 -8.58 -16.34 -6.63
C ILE A 172 -9.95 -16.06 -7.28
N SER A 173 -10.89 -15.47 -6.56
CA SER A 173 -12.22 -15.14 -7.10
C SER A 173 -12.18 -14.09 -8.20
N LYS A 174 -11.15 -13.22 -8.21
CA LYS A 174 -10.92 -12.22 -9.26
C LYS A 174 -10.47 -12.83 -10.59
N MET A 175 -9.94 -14.05 -10.57
CA MET A 175 -9.47 -14.70 -11.80
C MET A 175 -10.65 -15.23 -12.63
N PRO A 176 -10.68 -14.99 -13.95
CA PRO A 176 -11.74 -15.46 -14.82
C PRO A 176 -11.61 -16.97 -15.09
N GLY A 177 -12.68 -17.55 -15.61
CA GLY A 177 -12.73 -18.93 -16.04
C GLY A 177 -13.22 -19.90 -14.99
N ASP A 178 -13.03 -21.18 -15.27
CA ASP A 178 -13.38 -22.30 -14.40
C ASP A 178 -12.40 -22.48 -13.22
N TYR A 179 -12.64 -23.48 -12.39
CA TYR A 179 -11.85 -23.77 -11.21
C TYR A 179 -10.35 -23.90 -11.52
N ASP A 180 -9.99 -24.66 -12.58
CA ASP A 180 -8.59 -24.87 -12.97
C ASP A 180 -7.94 -23.61 -13.52
N SER A 181 -8.67 -22.85 -14.33
CA SER A 181 -8.24 -21.57 -14.88
C SER A 181 -7.96 -20.53 -13.79
N LYS A 182 -8.78 -20.51 -12.73
CA LYS A 182 -8.56 -19.61 -11.59
C LYS A 182 -7.25 -19.88 -10.88
N PHE A 183 -6.92 -21.14 -10.61
CA PHE A 183 -5.63 -21.51 -10.01
C PHE A 183 -4.45 -21.20 -10.93
N ALA A 184 -4.60 -21.43 -12.23
CA ALA A 184 -3.59 -21.06 -13.22
C ALA A 184 -3.38 -19.52 -13.23
N GLY A 185 -4.48 -18.76 -13.16
CA GLY A 185 -4.46 -17.29 -13.07
C GLY A 185 -3.69 -16.80 -11.85
N VAL A 186 -3.97 -17.32 -10.65
CA VAL A 186 -3.27 -16.95 -9.41
C VAL A 186 -1.77 -17.26 -9.51
N ARG A 187 -1.41 -18.47 -10.00
CA ARG A 187 0.02 -18.81 -10.19
C ARG A 187 0.72 -17.84 -11.14
N THR A 188 0.09 -17.53 -12.26
CA THR A 188 0.61 -16.57 -13.24
C THR A 188 0.79 -15.19 -12.62
N PHE A 189 -0.21 -14.71 -11.89
CA PHE A 189 -0.14 -13.43 -11.17
C PHE A 189 1.03 -13.39 -10.18
N ILE A 190 1.16 -14.41 -9.33
CA ILE A 190 2.21 -14.48 -8.33
C ILE A 190 3.59 -14.58 -9.00
N THR A 191 3.74 -15.39 -10.05
CA THR A 191 4.98 -15.48 -10.81
C THR A 191 5.38 -14.12 -11.39
N TYR A 192 4.43 -13.40 -12.00
CA TYR A 192 4.68 -12.05 -12.49
C TYR A 192 5.06 -11.09 -11.37
N MET A 193 4.34 -11.12 -10.25
CA MET A 193 4.65 -10.30 -9.08
C MET A 193 6.09 -10.53 -8.59
N TYR A 194 6.54 -11.79 -8.50
CA TYR A 194 7.89 -12.11 -8.04
C TYR A 194 8.97 -11.74 -9.05
N ALA A 195 8.68 -11.80 -10.34
CA ALA A 195 9.60 -11.37 -11.39
C ALA A 195 9.69 -9.83 -11.54
N HIS A 196 8.66 -9.10 -11.10
CA HIS A 196 8.63 -7.63 -11.21
C HIS A 196 9.53 -6.99 -10.14
N PRO A 197 10.25 -5.86 -10.44
CA PRO A 197 11.00 -5.11 -9.43
C PRO A 197 10.15 -4.64 -8.25
N GLY A 198 10.69 -4.72 -7.04
CA GLY A 198 10.02 -4.31 -5.80
C GLY A 198 9.91 -5.44 -4.77
N LYS A 199 9.64 -5.10 -3.52
CA LYS A 199 9.35 -6.07 -2.45
C LYS A 199 7.93 -6.61 -2.60
N LYS A 200 7.67 -7.80 -2.06
CA LYS A 200 6.40 -8.51 -2.24
C LYS A 200 5.58 -8.48 -0.95
N LEU A 201 4.30 -8.18 -1.06
CA LEU A 201 3.34 -8.28 0.03
C LEU A 201 2.13 -9.09 -0.45
N VAL A 202 1.94 -10.26 0.14
CA VAL A 202 0.80 -11.14 -0.13
C VAL A 202 0.02 -11.31 1.17
N PHE A 203 -1.27 -10.97 1.14
CA PHE A 203 -2.12 -11.08 2.31
C PHE A 203 -2.48 -12.54 2.61
N MET A 204 -2.62 -12.85 3.90
CA MET A 204 -2.92 -14.20 4.40
C MET A 204 -4.16 -14.83 3.73
N GLY A 205 -4.07 -16.11 3.37
CA GLY A 205 -5.12 -16.85 2.65
C GLY A 205 -4.99 -16.80 1.13
N CYS A 206 -4.30 -15.81 0.56
CA CYS A 206 -4.05 -15.75 -0.88
C CYS A 206 -3.13 -16.90 -1.35
N GLU A 207 -2.18 -17.30 -0.51
CA GLU A 207 -1.21 -18.38 -0.77
C GLU A 207 -1.84 -19.76 -0.88
N ILE A 208 -2.99 -19.97 -0.26
CA ILE A 208 -3.74 -21.23 -0.34
C ILE A 208 -4.93 -21.15 -1.30
N GLY A 209 -5.14 -20.00 -1.96
CA GLY A 209 -6.25 -19.80 -2.88
C GLY A 209 -7.62 -19.85 -2.21
N GLN A 210 -7.75 -19.29 -1.02
CA GLN A 210 -9.03 -19.20 -0.32
C GLN A 210 -10.04 -18.45 -1.19
N PHE A 211 -11.26 -19.05 -1.37
CA PHE A 211 -12.31 -18.43 -2.18
C PHE A 211 -13.11 -17.38 -1.42
N ASP A 212 -13.29 -17.60 -0.12
CA ASP A 212 -13.96 -16.61 0.72
C ASP A 212 -13.05 -15.40 0.95
N GLU A 213 -13.68 -14.23 1.09
CA GLU A 213 -12.97 -13.04 1.50
C GLU A 213 -12.39 -13.23 2.90
N TRP A 214 -11.33 -12.50 3.17
CA TRP A 214 -10.80 -12.42 4.53
C TRP A 214 -11.83 -11.75 5.45
N ASP A 215 -12.04 -12.37 6.61
CA ASP A 215 -12.94 -11.91 7.65
C ASP A 215 -12.20 -11.93 8.99
N SER A 216 -12.33 -10.84 9.77
CA SER A 216 -11.71 -10.72 11.09
C SER A 216 -12.27 -11.70 12.12
N ASP A 217 -13.50 -12.17 11.92
CA ASP A 217 -14.23 -13.03 12.86
C ASP A 217 -14.05 -14.52 12.56
N SER A 218 -13.43 -14.84 11.43
CA SER A 218 -13.15 -16.22 11.00
C SER A 218 -11.67 -16.46 10.78
N GLY A 219 -11.22 -17.71 11.00
CA GLY A 219 -9.86 -18.11 10.73
C GLY A 219 -9.61 -18.38 9.24
N ILE A 220 -8.33 -18.44 8.85
CA ILE A 220 -7.93 -18.89 7.51
C ILE A 220 -8.35 -20.35 7.32
N GLN A 221 -8.86 -20.65 6.12
CA GLN A 221 -9.40 -21.96 5.76
C GLN A 221 -8.29 -22.99 5.46
N TRP A 222 -7.43 -23.28 6.42
CA TRP A 222 -6.32 -24.24 6.27
C TRP A 222 -6.76 -25.63 5.78
N ASP A 223 -8.01 -26.00 6.01
CA ASP A 223 -8.58 -27.26 5.53
C ASP A 223 -8.59 -27.39 4.01
N LEU A 224 -8.51 -26.26 3.27
CA LEU A 224 -8.38 -26.25 1.82
C LEU A 224 -7.13 -26.96 1.32
N LEU A 225 -6.07 -27.05 2.12
CA LEU A 225 -4.85 -27.78 1.77
C LEU A 225 -5.06 -29.30 1.59
N LYS A 226 -6.21 -29.84 2.00
CA LYS A 226 -6.61 -31.23 1.71
C LYS A 226 -6.94 -31.44 0.22
N PHE A 227 -7.25 -30.37 -0.50
CA PHE A 227 -7.57 -30.43 -1.93
C PHE A 227 -6.31 -30.17 -2.77
N GLU A 228 -6.13 -31.01 -3.78
CA GLU A 228 -4.91 -31.03 -4.59
C GLU A 228 -4.53 -29.65 -5.17
N LYS A 229 -5.48 -28.91 -5.74
CA LYS A 229 -5.19 -27.61 -6.36
C LYS A 229 -4.75 -26.55 -5.38
N HIS A 230 -5.34 -26.49 -4.20
CA HIS A 230 -4.96 -25.58 -3.12
C HIS A 230 -3.57 -25.91 -2.60
N ASN A 231 -3.30 -27.19 -2.34
CA ASN A 231 -1.99 -27.64 -1.90
C ASN A 231 -0.92 -27.40 -2.98
N ALA A 232 -1.23 -27.65 -4.25
CA ALA A 232 -0.32 -27.39 -5.36
C ALA A 232 -0.02 -25.89 -5.52
N LEU A 233 -1.00 -25.00 -5.31
CA LEU A 233 -0.78 -23.56 -5.29
C LEU A 233 0.17 -23.17 -4.15
N TYR A 234 -0.11 -23.62 -2.93
CA TYR A 234 0.71 -23.36 -1.75
C TYR A 234 2.17 -23.81 -1.97
N LEU A 235 2.37 -25.04 -2.45
CA LEU A 235 3.70 -25.57 -2.75
C LEU A 235 4.38 -24.84 -3.91
N SER A 236 3.63 -24.35 -4.92
CA SER A 236 4.22 -23.62 -6.03
C SER A 236 4.86 -22.30 -5.61
N LEU A 237 4.35 -21.66 -4.54
CA LEU A 237 4.95 -20.46 -3.98
C LEU A 237 6.36 -20.67 -3.43
N ILE A 238 6.62 -21.86 -2.86
CA ILE A 238 7.94 -22.25 -2.37
C ILE A 238 8.96 -22.25 -3.52
N HIS A 239 8.54 -22.68 -4.72
CA HIS A 239 9.41 -22.76 -5.90
C HIS A 239 9.54 -21.41 -6.63
N ILE A 240 8.51 -20.56 -6.54
CA ILE A 240 8.54 -19.22 -7.15
C ILE A 240 9.43 -18.29 -6.34
#